data_55382dd8ded527772a5c4b5b331d2c4f
#
_entry.id   55382dd8ded527772a5c4b5b331d2c4f
#
_cell.length_a   1.000
_cell.length_b   1.000
_cell.length_c   1.000
_cell.angle_alpha   90.00
_cell.angle_beta   90.00
_cell.angle_gamma   90.00
#
_symmetry.space_group_name_H-M   'P 1'
#
loop_
_entity.id
_entity.type
_entity.pdbx_description
1 polymer ?
#
loop_
_entity_poly.entity_id
_entity_poly.type
_entity_poly.pdbx_seq_one_letter_code
_entity_poly.pdbx_strand_id
1 'polypeptide(L)'
;MQPTSSVSPAPVPAKPPRKRRPRSKLSRDEIGQLFAAFHAIEPDPKGELEHVNAYTLLVAVVLSAQATDAGVNKATEPLFKIADTPAKMLALGEETVRSHVKTIGLYRGKAKNVIALSQRLLDDHPDLPAGEVPEDRDYLESLPGVGRKTANVVMNMAFGHHTNAVDTHVFRVSNRTGLAPGKTVEVVESILDRVIPETYGLHAHHWLILHGRYLCKARTPECWRCPVIDVCRFKDKVLEPKSKSSAR
;
A
#
# COMPACT_ATOMS: atom_id res chain seq x y z
N MET A 1 -68.80 -36.44 8.75
CA MET A 1 -67.76 -35.81 9.53
C MET A 1 -66.42 -36.44 9.09
N GLN A 2 -65.64 -35.69 8.34
CA GLN A 2 -64.30 -36.13 7.96
C GLN A 2 -63.25 -35.47 8.92
N PRO A 3 -62.21 -36.16 9.34
CA PRO A 3 -61.17 -35.61 10.21
C PRO A 3 -60.25 -34.66 9.42
N THR A 4 -60.06 -33.47 9.88
CA THR A 4 -59.14 -32.48 9.34
C THR A 4 -57.69 -32.87 9.78
N SER A 5 -56.92 -33.24 8.77
CA SER A 5 -55.47 -33.57 8.93
C SER A 5 -54.68 -32.26 9.19
N SER A 6 -54.12 -32.12 10.39
CA SER A 6 -53.26 -30.99 10.72
C SER A 6 -51.82 -31.27 10.20
N VAL A 7 -51.45 -30.54 9.14
CA VAL A 7 -50.05 -30.59 8.61
C VAL A 7 -49.18 -29.67 9.48
N SER A 8 -48.24 -30.25 10.22
CA SER A 8 -47.21 -29.48 10.93
C SER A 8 -46.31 -28.74 9.94
N PRO A 9 -45.92 -27.48 10.20
CA PRO A 9 -45.02 -26.73 9.33
C PRO A 9 -43.60 -27.35 9.39
N ALA A 10 -42.97 -27.47 8.22
CA ALA A 10 -41.60 -27.97 8.07
C ALA A 10 -40.60 -27.09 8.86
N PRO A 11 -39.55 -27.67 9.44
CA PRO A 11 -38.54 -26.92 10.22
C PRO A 11 -37.78 -25.95 9.30
N VAL A 12 -37.71 -24.66 9.73
CA VAL A 12 -36.95 -23.61 9.04
C VAL A 12 -35.46 -23.97 9.07
N PRO A 13 -34.76 -23.98 7.94
CA PRO A 13 -33.32 -24.32 7.91
C PRO A 13 -32.53 -23.32 8.76
N ALA A 14 -31.67 -23.86 9.66
CA ALA A 14 -30.80 -23.09 10.50
C ALA A 14 -29.85 -22.21 9.68
N LYS A 15 -29.78 -20.91 9.98
CA LYS A 15 -28.84 -19.98 9.34
C LYS A 15 -27.41 -20.52 9.51
N PRO A 16 -26.59 -20.57 8.44
CA PRO A 16 -25.21 -21.01 8.54
C PRO A 16 -24.44 -20.12 9.53
N PRO A 17 -23.49 -20.71 10.30
CA PRO A 17 -22.73 -19.97 11.30
C PRO A 17 -21.99 -18.79 10.63
N ARG A 18 -22.19 -17.57 11.14
CA ARG A 18 -21.49 -16.38 10.67
C ARG A 18 -20.00 -16.58 10.87
N LYS A 19 -19.22 -16.69 9.78
CA LYS A 19 -17.77 -16.71 9.83
C LYS A 19 -17.29 -15.50 10.63
N ARG A 20 -16.56 -15.70 11.71
CA ARG A 20 -15.99 -14.62 12.53
C ARG A 20 -15.10 -13.75 11.64
N ARG A 21 -15.36 -12.43 11.64
CA ARG A 21 -14.50 -11.47 10.89
C ARG A 21 -13.07 -11.55 11.46
N PRO A 22 -12.06 -11.54 10.59
CA PRO A 22 -10.66 -11.50 11.00
C PRO A 22 -10.40 -10.28 11.91
N ARG A 23 -9.55 -10.46 12.93
CA ARG A 23 -9.28 -9.44 13.96
C ARG A 23 -7.80 -9.33 14.22
N SER A 24 -7.36 -8.16 14.73
CA SER A 24 -6.05 -8.00 15.34
C SER A 24 -5.86 -8.97 16.51
N LYS A 25 -4.62 -9.39 16.75
CA LYS A 25 -4.19 -10.10 17.97
C LYS A 25 -3.75 -9.14 19.07
N LEU A 26 -3.64 -7.84 18.76
CA LEU A 26 -3.30 -6.79 19.69
C LEU A 26 -4.58 -6.16 20.25
N SER A 27 -4.55 -5.74 21.51
CA SER A 27 -5.56 -4.88 22.11
C SER A 27 -5.49 -3.46 21.51
N ARG A 28 -6.49 -2.63 21.80
CA ARG A 28 -6.47 -1.22 21.36
C ARG A 28 -5.29 -0.46 21.94
N ASP A 29 -4.96 -0.71 23.22
CA ASP A 29 -3.85 -0.06 23.91
C ASP A 29 -2.51 -0.48 23.31
N GLU A 30 -2.32 -1.76 23.00
CA GLU A 30 -1.11 -2.27 22.34
C GLU A 30 -0.94 -1.71 20.92
N ILE A 31 -2.04 -1.51 20.18
CA ILE A 31 -2.02 -0.86 18.87
C ILE A 31 -1.62 0.62 19.05
N GLY A 32 -2.18 1.31 20.03
CA GLY A 32 -1.77 2.69 20.36
C GLY A 32 -0.29 2.79 20.70
N GLN A 33 0.23 1.89 21.54
CA GLN A 33 1.65 1.81 21.91
C GLN A 33 2.54 1.54 20.67
N LEU A 34 2.12 0.65 19.77
CA LEU A 34 2.85 0.34 18.54
C LEU A 34 3.02 1.58 17.66
N PHE A 35 1.95 2.31 17.40
CA PHE A 35 2.01 3.50 16.56
C PHE A 35 2.67 4.69 17.27
N ALA A 36 2.49 4.83 18.58
CA ALA A 36 3.20 5.84 19.37
C ALA A 36 4.72 5.62 19.32
N ALA A 37 5.19 4.38 19.37
CA ALA A 37 6.61 4.06 19.25
C ALA A 37 7.16 4.40 17.85
N PHE A 38 6.39 4.19 16.78
CA PHE A 38 6.77 4.62 15.44
C PHE A 38 6.82 6.15 15.31
N HIS A 39 5.78 6.83 15.78
CA HIS A 39 5.69 8.28 15.77
C HIS A 39 6.83 8.95 16.57
N ALA A 40 7.23 8.38 17.69
CA ALA A 40 8.33 8.90 18.51
C ALA A 40 9.69 8.88 17.78
N ILE A 41 9.90 7.94 16.85
CA ILE A 41 11.12 7.83 16.05
C ILE A 41 11.08 8.75 14.84
N GLU A 42 9.96 8.77 14.13
CA GLU A 42 9.77 9.54 12.91
C GLU A 42 8.34 10.09 12.86
N PRO A 43 8.13 11.32 13.32
CA PRO A 43 6.79 11.92 13.37
C PRO A 43 6.15 12.15 12.00
N ASP A 44 6.96 12.42 10.97
CA ASP A 44 6.52 12.75 9.61
C ASP A 44 7.24 11.86 8.57
N PRO A 45 6.91 10.55 8.51
CA PRO A 45 7.55 9.63 7.60
C PRO A 45 7.13 9.94 6.16
N LYS A 46 8.10 10.09 5.27
CA LYS A 46 7.84 10.38 3.85
C LYS A 46 8.00 9.15 2.99
N GLY A 47 7.25 9.13 1.88
CA GLY A 47 7.49 8.17 0.82
C GLY A 47 8.83 8.40 0.16
N GLU A 48 9.49 7.32 -0.30
CA GLU A 48 10.81 7.41 -0.94
C GLU A 48 10.76 7.75 -2.43
N LEU A 49 9.55 7.77 -3.04
CA LEU A 49 9.37 8.14 -4.45
C LEU A 49 9.31 9.67 -4.60
N GLU A 50 10.23 10.21 -5.39
CA GLU A 50 10.28 11.64 -5.73
C GLU A 50 9.22 12.01 -6.76
N HIS A 51 8.52 13.13 -6.50
CA HIS A 51 7.47 13.66 -7.35
C HIS A 51 7.31 15.16 -7.12
N VAL A 52 6.65 15.86 -8.02
CA VAL A 52 6.43 17.31 -7.95
C VAL A 52 4.96 17.70 -7.82
N ASN A 53 4.04 16.78 -8.16
CA ASN A 53 2.58 16.96 -8.06
C ASN A 53 1.89 15.60 -8.01
N ALA A 54 0.54 15.59 -7.90
CA ALA A 54 -0.25 14.36 -7.79
C ALA A 54 -0.14 13.46 -9.05
N TYR A 55 -0.06 14.05 -10.23
CA TYR A 55 0.12 13.29 -11.47
C TYR A 55 1.49 12.58 -11.53
N THR A 56 2.57 13.28 -11.21
CA THR A 56 3.91 12.68 -11.19
C THR A 56 4.06 11.64 -10.09
N LEU A 57 3.36 11.81 -8.95
CA LEU A 57 3.25 10.76 -7.93
C LEU A 57 2.59 9.50 -8.51
N LEU A 58 1.44 9.64 -9.18
CA LEU A 58 0.75 8.51 -9.84
C LEU A 58 1.69 7.80 -10.81
N VAL A 59 2.38 8.56 -11.68
CA VAL A 59 3.35 7.99 -12.64
C VAL A 59 4.50 7.28 -11.92
N ALA A 60 5.09 7.89 -10.89
CA ALA A 60 6.18 7.28 -10.12
C ALA A 60 5.75 5.95 -9.48
N VAL A 61 4.54 5.91 -8.90
CA VAL A 61 4.01 4.68 -8.28
C VAL A 61 3.73 3.60 -9.33
N VAL A 62 3.18 3.93 -10.49
CA VAL A 62 3.02 2.99 -11.62
C VAL A 62 4.37 2.43 -12.07
N LEU A 63 5.38 3.29 -12.17
CA LEU A 63 6.74 2.90 -12.55
C LEU A 63 7.46 2.08 -11.47
N SER A 64 7.07 2.18 -10.20
CA SER A 64 7.69 1.46 -9.09
C SER A 64 7.31 -0.03 -9.01
N ALA A 65 6.30 -0.48 -9.74
CA ALA A 65 5.93 -1.89 -9.76
C ALA A 65 7.11 -2.78 -10.15
N GLN A 66 7.55 -3.68 -9.25
CA GLN A 66 8.72 -4.55 -9.43
C GLN A 66 10.04 -3.78 -9.74
N ALA A 67 10.20 -2.58 -9.21
CA ALA A 67 11.41 -1.78 -9.31
C ALA A 67 11.78 -1.21 -7.93
N THR A 68 13.02 -0.76 -7.77
CA THR A 68 13.45 -0.04 -6.55
C THR A 68 13.10 1.43 -6.66
N ASP A 69 12.74 2.08 -5.54
CA ASP A 69 12.40 3.50 -5.53
C ASP A 69 13.57 4.36 -6.02
N ALA A 70 14.80 4.04 -5.63
CA ALA A 70 16.01 4.71 -6.13
C ALA A 70 16.18 4.58 -7.66
N GLY A 71 15.85 3.41 -8.24
CA GLY A 71 15.89 3.20 -9.69
C GLY A 71 14.81 4.00 -10.41
N VAL A 72 13.62 4.10 -9.80
CA VAL A 72 12.52 4.92 -10.33
C VAL A 72 12.90 6.40 -10.28
N ASN A 73 13.35 6.90 -9.13
CA ASN A 73 13.74 8.31 -8.96
C ASN A 73 14.80 8.73 -9.99
N LYS A 74 15.85 7.90 -10.17
CA LYS A 74 16.87 8.16 -11.19
C LYS A 74 16.31 8.26 -12.61
N ALA A 75 15.29 7.46 -12.94
CA ALA A 75 14.70 7.46 -14.28
C ALA A 75 13.67 8.60 -14.45
N THR A 76 12.94 8.96 -13.38
CA THR A 76 11.88 9.98 -13.42
C THR A 76 12.39 11.40 -13.22
N GLU A 77 13.51 11.62 -12.53
CA GLU A 77 14.07 12.95 -12.32
C GLU A 77 14.22 13.75 -13.64
N PRO A 78 14.90 13.23 -14.68
CA PRO A 78 14.99 13.95 -15.95
C PRO A 78 13.65 14.03 -16.71
N LEU A 79 12.78 13.01 -16.55
CA LEU A 79 11.47 12.96 -17.20
C LEU A 79 10.51 14.01 -16.63
N PHE A 80 10.44 14.13 -15.30
CA PHE A 80 9.51 15.07 -14.65
C PHE A 80 9.92 16.54 -14.81
N LYS A 81 11.19 16.83 -15.09
CA LYS A 81 11.65 18.18 -15.47
C LYS A 81 11.05 18.68 -16.78
N ILE A 82 10.70 17.77 -17.70
CA ILE A 82 10.18 18.12 -19.03
C ILE A 82 8.70 17.75 -19.21
N ALA A 83 8.18 16.81 -18.41
CA ALA A 83 6.81 16.31 -18.51
C ALA A 83 6.20 16.02 -17.12
N ASP A 84 5.77 17.07 -16.44
CA ASP A 84 5.13 17.05 -15.12
C ASP A 84 3.60 17.07 -15.17
N THR A 85 3.00 17.02 -16.38
CA THR A 85 1.56 17.01 -16.61
C THR A 85 1.16 15.96 -17.64
N PRO A 86 -0.11 15.48 -17.64
CA PRO A 86 -0.60 14.54 -18.65
C PRO A 86 -0.36 15.03 -20.07
N ALA A 87 -0.66 16.31 -20.35
CA ALA A 87 -0.51 16.91 -21.69
C ALA A 87 0.96 16.91 -22.15
N LYS A 88 1.89 17.32 -21.28
CA LYS A 88 3.33 17.30 -21.60
C LYS A 88 3.83 15.87 -21.80
N MET A 89 3.36 14.91 -21.02
CA MET A 89 3.73 13.50 -21.14
C MET A 89 3.29 12.92 -22.49
N LEU A 90 2.07 13.24 -22.96
CA LEU A 90 1.58 12.84 -24.27
C LEU A 90 2.38 13.51 -25.41
N ALA A 91 2.72 14.78 -25.25
CA ALA A 91 3.53 15.50 -26.25
C ALA A 91 4.93 14.89 -26.47
N LEU A 92 5.51 14.26 -25.42
CA LEU A 92 6.77 13.51 -25.55
C LEU A 92 6.62 12.22 -26.38
N GLY A 93 5.45 11.59 -26.31
CA GLY A 93 5.18 10.29 -26.94
C GLY A 93 5.81 9.10 -26.22
N GLU A 94 5.30 7.91 -26.53
CA GLU A 94 5.68 6.66 -25.86
C GLU A 94 7.17 6.35 -25.97
N GLU A 95 7.78 6.56 -27.15
CA GLU A 95 9.18 6.22 -27.41
C GLU A 95 10.14 7.04 -26.52
N THR A 96 9.86 8.33 -26.36
CA THR A 96 10.65 9.20 -25.49
C THR A 96 10.51 8.80 -24.03
N VAL A 97 9.28 8.59 -23.56
CA VAL A 97 9.02 8.08 -22.19
C VAL A 97 9.74 6.75 -21.97
N ARG A 98 9.64 5.83 -22.92
CA ARG A 98 10.32 4.52 -22.88
C ARG A 98 11.83 4.65 -22.77
N SER A 99 12.44 5.62 -23.47
CA SER A 99 13.88 5.87 -23.40
C SER A 99 14.35 6.33 -22.02
N HIS A 100 13.55 7.15 -21.33
CA HIS A 100 13.84 7.61 -19.96
C HIS A 100 13.75 6.47 -18.96
N VAL A 101 12.74 5.60 -19.09
CA VAL A 101 12.47 4.53 -18.09
C VAL A 101 13.10 3.17 -18.44
N LYS A 102 13.96 3.09 -19.45
CA LYS A 102 14.57 1.82 -19.94
C LYS A 102 15.38 1.06 -18.90
N THR A 103 15.84 1.73 -17.84
CA THR A 103 16.59 1.11 -16.73
C THR A 103 15.70 0.41 -15.72
N ILE A 104 14.38 0.60 -15.80
CA ILE A 104 13.40 -0.01 -14.89
C ILE A 104 12.87 -1.31 -15.52
N GLY A 105 12.67 -2.35 -14.69
CA GLY A 105 12.06 -3.59 -15.15
C GLY A 105 10.67 -3.37 -15.77
N LEU A 106 10.33 -4.15 -16.80
CA LEU A 106 9.06 -4.08 -17.54
C LEU A 106 8.78 -2.71 -18.20
N TYR A 107 9.81 -1.95 -18.49
CA TYR A 107 9.74 -0.56 -18.94
C TYR A 107 8.85 -0.32 -20.17
N ARG A 108 8.78 -1.27 -21.12
CA ARG A 108 7.93 -1.14 -22.34
C ARG A 108 6.45 -1.07 -21.99
N GLY A 109 5.97 -1.99 -21.17
CA GLY A 109 4.57 -1.99 -20.70
C GLY A 109 4.27 -0.78 -19.80
N LYS A 110 5.24 -0.39 -18.96
CA LYS A 110 5.11 0.79 -18.09
C LYS A 110 5.01 2.09 -18.89
N ALA A 111 5.86 2.31 -19.90
CA ALA A 111 5.79 3.47 -20.76
C ALA A 111 4.44 3.54 -21.48
N LYS A 112 3.98 2.43 -22.06
CA LYS A 112 2.66 2.34 -22.68
C LYS A 112 1.55 2.71 -21.69
N ASN A 113 1.59 2.18 -20.47
CA ASN A 113 0.59 2.50 -19.45
C ASN A 113 0.62 3.97 -19.05
N VAL A 114 1.82 4.58 -18.89
CA VAL A 114 1.96 6.01 -18.58
C VAL A 114 1.32 6.89 -19.67
N ILE A 115 1.55 6.59 -20.94
CA ILE A 115 0.90 7.31 -22.04
C ILE A 115 -0.63 7.09 -22.03
N ALA A 116 -1.07 5.85 -21.87
CA ALA A 116 -2.50 5.53 -21.87
C ALA A 116 -3.27 6.14 -20.70
N LEU A 117 -2.69 6.15 -19.47
CA LEU A 117 -3.31 6.80 -18.31
C LEU A 117 -3.35 8.32 -18.48
N SER A 118 -2.29 8.92 -19.09
CA SER A 118 -2.26 10.36 -19.36
C SER A 118 -3.34 10.79 -20.35
N GLN A 119 -3.56 9.99 -21.41
CA GLN A 119 -4.65 10.21 -22.36
C GLN A 119 -6.00 10.16 -21.67
N ARG A 120 -6.26 9.10 -20.89
CA ARG A 120 -7.53 8.95 -20.18
C ARG A 120 -7.80 10.09 -19.20
N LEU A 121 -6.78 10.57 -18.48
CA LEU A 121 -6.94 11.72 -17.58
C LEU A 121 -7.43 12.96 -18.32
N LEU A 122 -6.89 13.24 -19.50
CA LEU A 122 -7.33 14.40 -20.29
C LEU A 122 -8.69 14.20 -20.94
N ASP A 123 -8.99 12.98 -21.41
CA ASP A 123 -10.28 12.69 -22.07
C ASP A 123 -11.44 12.72 -21.06
N ASP A 124 -11.24 12.10 -19.88
CA ASP A 124 -12.27 11.96 -18.86
C ASP A 124 -12.42 13.22 -17.97
N HIS A 125 -11.32 14.00 -17.80
CA HIS A 125 -11.25 15.18 -16.94
C HIS A 125 -10.55 16.37 -17.60
N PRO A 126 -11.11 16.93 -18.69
CA PRO A 126 -10.48 18.01 -19.46
C PRO A 126 -10.28 19.30 -18.65
N ASP A 127 -11.09 19.54 -17.65
CA ASP A 127 -11.06 20.75 -16.81
C ASP A 127 -10.16 20.59 -15.56
N LEU A 128 -9.51 19.44 -15.40
CA LEU A 128 -8.65 19.19 -14.23
C LEU A 128 -7.41 20.09 -14.29
N PRO A 129 -7.01 20.74 -13.18
CA PRO A 129 -5.79 21.54 -13.15
C PRO A 129 -4.55 20.73 -13.58
N ALA A 130 -3.63 21.39 -14.28
CA ALA A 130 -2.42 20.74 -14.77
C ALA A 130 -1.60 20.13 -13.63
N GLY A 131 -1.27 18.85 -13.75
CA GLY A 131 -0.51 18.12 -12.73
C GLY A 131 -1.36 17.50 -11.60
N GLU A 132 -2.66 17.74 -11.60
CA GLU A 132 -3.59 17.08 -10.66
C GLU A 132 -4.12 15.75 -11.22
N VAL A 133 -4.73 14.96 -10.33
CA VAL A 133 -5.49 13.75 -10.65
C VAL A 133 -6.79 13.77 -9.86
N PRO A 134 -7.86 13.08 -10.32
CA PRO A 134 -9.12 13.05 -9.56
C PRO A 134 -8.93 12.40 -8.19
N GLU A 135 -9.56 12.98 -7.16
CA GLU A 135 -9.67 12.43 -5.81
C GLU A 135 -10.75 11.33 -5.77
N ASP A 136 -10.58 10.32 -6.62
CA ASP A 136 -11.49 9.17 -6.73
C ASP A 136 -10.68 7.89 -6.87
N ARG A 137 -10.70 7.07 -5.83
CA ARG A 137 -9.95 5.82 -5.80
C ARG A 137 -10.39 4.84 -6.89
N ASP A 138 -11.70 4.71 -7.11
CA ASP A 138 -12.23 3.72 -8.06
C ASP A 138 -11.92 4.14 -9.50
N TYR A 139 -11.96 5.46 -9.77
CA TYR A 139 -11.47 6.01 -11.02
C TYR A 139 -9.97 5.75 -11.22
N LEU A 140 -9.14 6.09 -10.22
CA LEU A 140 -7.71 5.85 -10.29
C LEU A 140 -7.39 4.38 -10.55
N GLU A 141 -8.08 3.44 -9.87
CA GLU A 141 -7.90 1.99 -10.07
C GLU A 141 -8.32 1.53 -11.48
N SER A 142 -9.18 2.27 -12.16
CA SER A 142 -9.59 2.01 -13.55
C SER A 142 -8.56 2.40 -14.59
N LEU A 143 -7.55 3.20 -14.23
CA LEU A 143 -6.53 3.69 -15.14
C LEU A 143 -5.53 2.60 -15.56
N PRO A 144 -5.00 2.64 -16.79
CA PRO A 144 -4.00 1.69 -17.27
C PRO A 144 -2.77 1.61 -16.36
N GLY A 145 -2.46 0.41 -15.87
CA GLY A 145 -1.31 0.16 -15.00
C GLY A 145 -1.50 0.56 -13.53
N VAL A 146 -2.67 1.05 -13.17
CA VAL A 146 -3.02 1.40 -11.79
C VAL A 146 -3.85 0.26 -11.18
N GLY A 147 -3.32 -0.36 -10.14
CA GLY A 147 -4.06 -1.32 -9.33
C GLY A 147 -4.44 -0.72 -7.97
N ARG A 148 -5.21 -1.47 -7.18
CA ARG A 148 -5.68 -1.07 -5.85
C ARG A 148 -4.58 -0.48 -4.96
N LYS A 149 -3.38 -1.12 -4.94
CA LYS A 149 -2.25 -0.61 -4.16
C LYS A 149 -1.81 0.77 -4.62
N THR A 150 -1.68 0.98 -5.94
CA THR A 150 -1.28 2.26 -6.52
C THR A 150 -2.30 3.35 -6.21
N ALA A 151 -3.59 3.06 -6.41
CA ALA A 151 -4.66 3.99 -6.07
C ALA A 151 -4.63 4.39 -4.58
N ASN A 152 -4.49 3.41 -3.67
CA ASN A 152 -4.39 3.69 -2.23
C ASN A 152 -3.17 4.56 -1.88
N VAL A 153 -2.01 4.36 -2.52
CA VAL A 153 -0.82 5.21 -2.29
C VAL A 153 -1.09 6.64 -2.72
N VAL A 154 -1.69 6.84 -3.90
CA VAL A 154 -2.02 8.19 -4.41
C VAL A 154 -3.05 8.86 -3.50
N MET A 155 -4.13 8.16 -3.12
CA MET A 155 -5.14 8.68 -2.19
C MET A 155 -4.53 9.11 -0.85
N ASN A 156 -3.56 8.36 -0.33
CA ASN A 156 -2.89 8.71 0.90
C ASN A 156 -1.95 9.91 0.73
N MET A 157 -1.02 9.84 -0.24
CA MET A 157 0.06 10.82 -0.34
C MET A 157 -0.36 12.15 -0.97
N ALA A 158 -1.27 12.13 -1.96
CA ALA A 158 -1.71 13.35 -2.64
C ALA A 158 -2.89 14.02 -1.92
N PHE A 159 -3.79 13.23 -1.30
CA PHE A 159 -5.06 13.74 -0.76
C PHE A 159 -5.19 13.55 0.76
N GLY A 160 -4.24 12.92 1.42
CA GLY A 160 -4.25 12.74 2.88
C GLY A 160 -5.26 11.71 3.39
N HIS A 161 -5.79 10.84 2.54
CA HIS A 161 -6.70 9.78 2.98
C HIS A 161 -5.99 8.72 3.81
N HIS A 162 -6.66 8.22 4.83
CA HIS A 162 -6.17 7.14 5.68
C HIS A 162 -6.33 5.79 4.96
N THR A 163 -5.54 5.55 3.92
CA THR A 163 -5.54 4.30 3.17
C THR A 163 -4.28 3.48 3.45
N ASN A 164 -4.44 2.15 3.43
CA ASN A 164 -3.35 1.22 3.70
C ASN A 164 -3.03 0.39 2.46
N ALA A 165 -2.05 0.81 1.68
CA ALA A 165 -1.58 0.06 0.52
C ALA A 165 -0.73 -1.14 0.95
N VAL A 166 -1.35 -2.31 1.13
CA VAL A 166 -0.67 -3.50 1.65
C VAL A 166 0.27 -4.10 0.61
N ASP A 167 1.56 -3.84 0.78
CA ASP A 167 2.65 -4.49 0.04
C ASP A 167 3.27 -5.66 0.82
N THR A 168 4.35 -6.23 0.33
CA THR A 168 5.04 -7.35 0.98
C THR A 168 5.63 -6.97 2.35
N HIS A 169 6.01 -5.70 2.57
CA HIS A 169 6.51 -5.21 3.85
C HIS A 169 5.38 -5.06 4.86
N VAL A 170 4.33 -4.32 4.49
CA VAL A 170 3.13 -4.13 5.33
C VAL A 170 2.50 -5.48 5.66
N PHE A 171 2.35 -6.37 4.67
CA PHE A 171 1.80 -7.72 4.88
C PHE A 171 2.61 -8.52 5.91
N ARG A 172 3.93 -8.51 5.77
CA ARG A 172 4.83 -9.23 6.70
C ARG A 172 4.81 -8.65 8.10
N VAL A 173 4.93 -7.32 8.23
CA VAL A 173 4.92 -6.63 9.54
C VAL A 173 3.61 -6.86 10.25
N SER A 174 2.48 -6.67 9.57
CA SER A 174 1.13 -6.86 10.12
C SER A 174 0.89 -8.27 10.64
N ASN A 175 1.35 -9.29 9.89
CA ASN A 175 1.25 -10.68 10.30
C ASN A 175 2.18 -11.03 11.47
N ARG A 176 3.44 -10.56 11.45
CA ARG A 176 4.41 -10.85 12.50
C ARG A 176 4.06 -10.16 13.81
N THR A 177 3.75 -8.89 13.77
CA THR A 177 3.35 -8.15 14.98
C THR A 177 2.03 -8.64 15.57
N GLY A 178 1.17 -9.23 14.73
CA GLY A 178 -0.20 -9.57 15.10
C GLY A 178 -1.16 -8.39 14.98
N LEU A 179 -0.71 -7.25 14.45
CA LEU A 179 -1.53 -6.05 14.21
C LEU A 179 -2.71 -6.37 13.28
N ALA A 180 -2.44 -6.99 12.14
CA ALA A 180 -3.45 -7.38 11.18
C ALA A 180 -3.12 -8.75 10.55
N PRO A 181 -3.37 -9.86 11.27
CA PRO A 181 -3.07 -11.18 10.75
C PRO A 181 -4.05 -11.58 9.66
N GLY A 182 -3.56 -11.94 8.50
CA GLY A 182 -4.37 -12.36 7.35
C GLY A 182 -3.59 -13.21 6.36
N LYS A 183 -4.31 -14.04 5.59
CA LYS A 183 -3.73 -14.90 4.55
C LYS A 183 -3.64 -14.20 3.21
N THR A 184 -4.44 -13.15 2.98
CA THR A 184 -4.44 -12.36 1.75
C THR A 184 -4.26 -10.88 2.08
N VAL A 185 -3.88 -10.10 1.07
CA VAL A 185 -3.68 -8.65 1.16
C VAL A 185 -4.97 -7.94 1.59
N GLU A 186 -6.11 -8.33 1.02
CA GLU A 186 -7.41 -7.73 1.29
C GLU A 186 -7.85 -7.94 2.73
N VAL A 187 -7.56 -9.11 3.31
CA VAL A 187 -7.85 -9.41 4.71
C VAL A 187 -7.00 -8.53 5.63
N VAL A 188 -5.71 -8.38 5.33
CA VAL A 188 -4.80 -7.52 6.11
C VAL A 188 -5.24 -6.07 6.01
N GLU A 189 -5.50 -5.55 4.81
CA GLU A 189 -6.00 -4.20 4.57
C GLU A 189 -7.29 -3.93 5.35
N SER A 190 -8.30 -4.81 5.21
CA SER A 190 -9.57 -4.68 5.93
C SER A 190 -9.43 -4.70 7.46
N ILE A 191 -8.39 -5.30 8.02
CA ILE A 191 -8.12 -5.23 9.46
C ILE A 191 -7.45 -3.90 9.79
N LEU A 192 -6.41 -3.49 9.05
CA LEU A 192 -5.70 -2.23 9.24
C LEU A 192 -6.65 -1.03 9.23
N ASP A 193 -7.53 -0.95 8.24
CA ASP A 193 -8.54 0.13 8.11
C ASP A 193 -9.47 0.25 9.32
N ARG A 194 -9.63 -0.82 10.10
CA ARG A 194 -10.50 -0.84 11.28
C ARG A 194 -9.78 -0.62 12.60
N VAL A 195 -8.49 -0.95 12.66
CA VAL A 195 -7.78 -1.00 13.94
C VAL A 195 -6.79 0.14 14.14
N ILE A 196 -6.33 0.77 13.04
CA ILE A 196 -5.42 1.91 13.13
C ILE A 196 -6.18 3.09 13.73
N PRO A 197 -5.68 3.69 14.83
CA PRO A 197 -6.28 4.90 15.38
C PRO A 197 -6.21 6.04 14.37
N GLU A 198 -7.27 6.85 14.30
CA GLU A 198 -7.38 7.97 13.34
C GLU A 198 -6.20 8.95 13.42
N THR A 199 -5.70 9.20 14.63
CA THR A 199 -4.52 10.05 14.88
C THR A 199 -3.24 9.58 14.18
N TYR A 200 -3.16 8.32 13.80
CA TYR A 200 -2.01 7.72 13.11
C TYR A 200 -2.30 7.32 11.66
N GLY A 201 -3.56 7.45 11.22
CA GLY A 201 -4.05 6.91 9.96
C GLY A 201 -3.26 7.39 8.74
N LEU A 202 -2.92 8.67 8.71
CA LEU A 202 -2.18 9.28 7.60
C LEU A 202 -0.79 8.63 7.39
N HIS A 203 -0.07 8.40 8.47
CA HIS A 203 1.32 7.94 8.43
C HIS A 203 1.50 6.43 8.64
N ALA A 204 0.45 5.73 9.06
CA ALA A 204 0.51 4.31 9.42
C ALA A 204 1.11 3.44 8.32
N HIS A 205 0.71 3.66 7.07
CA HIS A 205 1.22 2.96 5.91
C HIS A 205 2.75 3.12 5.75
N HIS A 206 3.26 4.35 5.88
CA HIS A 206 4.69 4.65 5.74
C HIS A 206 5.50 4.02 6.86
N TRP A 207 5.07 4.13 8.12
CA TRP A 207 5.76 3.47 9.23
C TRP A 207 5.84 1.96 9.05
N LEU A 208 4.76 1.32 8.61
CA LEU A 208 4.74 -0.13 8.40
C LEU A 208 5.69 -0.55 7.27
N ILE A 209 5.76 0.21 6.17
CA ILE A 209 6.71 -0.03 5.08
C ILE A 209 8.14 0.13 5.58
N LEU A 210 8.48 1.29 6.16
CA LEU A 210 9.84 1.61 6.61
C LEU A 210 10.30 0.60 7.67
N HIS A 211 9.45 0.28 8.64
CA HIS A 211 9.74 -0.76 9.62
C HIS A 211 10.00 -2.12 8.97
N GLY A 212 9.20 -2.50 7.98
CA GLY A 212 9.39 -3.75 7.24
C GLY A 212 10.66 -3.76 6.38
N ARG A 213 10.99 -2.63 5.78
CA ARG A 213 12.13 -2.47 4.88
C ARG A 213 13.45 -2.50 5.64
N TYR A 214 13.54 -1.75 6.73
CA TYR A 214 14.82 -1.49 7.40
C TYR A 214 15.04 -2.29 8.68
N LEU A 215 13.99 -2.78 9.36
CA LEU A 215 14.10 -3.42 10.66
C LEU A 215 13.47 -4.82 10.70
N CYS A 216 12.19 -4.96 10.43
CA CYS A 216 11.51 -6.25 10.40
C CYS A 216 11.74 -6.99 9.06
N LYS A 217 13.00 -7.18 8.68
CA LYS A 217 13.42 -7.79 7.41
C LYS A 217 12.91 -9.22 7.24
N ALA A 218 12.76 -9.68 6.00
CA ALA A 218 12.15 -10.98 5.72
C ALA A 218 12.98 -12.15 6.31
N ARG A 219 14.30 -12.19 6.05
CA ARG A 219 15.18 -13.29 6.45
C ARG A 219 15.82 -13.08 7.83
N THR A 220 16.20 -11.85 8.15
CA THR A 220 16.95 -11.51 9.37
C THR A 220 16.33 -10.28 10.03
N PRO A 221 15.19 -10.42 10.72
CA PRO A 221 14.60 -9.29 11.44
C PRO A 221 15.51 -8.88 12.60
N GLU A 222 15.65 -7.59 12.82
CA GLU A 222 16.52 -7.02 13.84
C GLU A 222 15.74 -6.73 15.11
N CYS A 223 15.15 -7.79 15.72
CA CYS A 223 14.25 -7.67 16.86
C CYS A 223 14.94 -7.09 18.11
N TRP A 224 16.26 -7.26 18.26
CA TRP A 224 17.05 -6.71 19.37
C TRP A 224 17.03 -5.18 19.51
N ARG A 225 16.70 -4.48 18.42
CA ARG A 225 16.57 -3.02 18.41
C ARG A 225 15.18 -2.54 17.97
N CYS A 226 14.21 -3.45 17.97
CA CYS A 226 12.86 -3.16 17.48
C CYS A 226 12.07 -2.34 18.51
N PRO A 227 11.58 -1.14 18.15
CA PRO A 227 10.86 -0.26 19.08
C PRO A 227 9.50 -0.81 19.52
N VAL A 228 8.97 -1.81 18.81
CA VAL A 228 7.65 -2.41 19.09
C VAL A 228 7.76 -3.86 19.58
N ILE A 229 8.95 -4.25 20.09
CA ILE A 229 9.22 -5.63 20.48
C ILE A 229 8.26 -6.14 21.56
N ASP A 230 7.89 -5.29 22.51
CA ASP A 230 7.08 -5.65 23.68
C ASP A 230 5.65 -6.03 23.31
N VAL A 231 5.07 -5.34 22.34
CA VAL A 231 3.72 -5.62 21.84
C VAL A 231 3.70 -6.63 20.68
N CYS A 232 4.85 -6.97 20.10
CA CYS A 232 4.95 -7.83 18.94
C CYS A 232 4.66 -9.30 19.25
N ARG A 233 3.80 -9.94 18.44
CA ARG A 233 3.40 -11.37 18.60
C ARG A 233 4.25 -12.36 17.78
N PHE A 234 5.33 -11.89 17.15
CA PHE A 234 6.22 -12.77 16.41
C PHE A 234 6.92 -13.75 17.35
N LYS A 235 6.84 -15.05 17.05
CA LYS A 235 7.40 -16.09 17.93
C LYS A 235 8.90 -16.27 17.75
N ASP A 236 9.38 -16.13 16.50
CA ASP A 236 10.79 -16.38 16.15
C ASP A 236 11.62 -15.08 16.20
N LYS A 237 11.50 -14.33 17.29
CA LYS A 237 12.24 -13.08 17.51
C LYS A 237 13.73 -13.34 17.55
N VAL A 238 14.49 -12.56 16.81
CA VAL A 238 15.97 -12.55 16.85
C VAL A 238 16.39 -11.50 17.86
N LEU A 239 16.80 -11.94 19.06
CA LEU A 239 17.10 -11.05 20.20
C LEU A 239 18.56 -10.59 20.25
N GLU A 240 19.43 -11.17 19.42
CA GLU A 240 20.83 -10.81 19.31
C GLU A 240 21.25 -10.68 17.85
N PRO A 241 22.15 -9.75 17.52
CA PRO A 241 22.70 -9.68 16.18
C PRO A 241 23.45 -10.99 15.89
N LYS A 242 23.22 -11.58 14.71
CA LYS A 242 24.04 -12.70 14.28
C LYS A 242 25.50 -12.24 14.25
N SER A 243 26.35 -12.89 15.04
CA SER A 243 27.80 -12.70 14.94
C SER A 243 28.20 -12.93 13.48
N LYS A 244 28.94 -12.00 12.89
CA LYS A 244 29.60 -12.27 11.61
C LYS A 244 30.52 -13.45 11.85
N SER A 245 30.12 -14.67 11.46
CA SER A 245 31.06 -15.76 11.40
C SER A 245 32.14 -15.30 10.43
N SER A 246 33.37 -15.17 10.92
CA SER A 246 34.55 -14.96 10.10
C SER A 246 34.55 -16.06 9.05
N ALA A 247 34.16 -15.70 7.82
CA ALA A 247 34.45 -16.55 6.68
C ALA A 247 35.96 -16.59 6.53
N ARG A 248 36.54 -17.71 6.91
CA ARG A 248 37.91 -18.11 6.51
C ARG A 248 37.84 -18.62 5.10
#